data_6b37670cafad6c64fcd1a39d6fc6e2eb
#
_entry.id   6b37670cafad6c64fcd1a39d6fc6e2eb
#
_cell.length_a   1.000
_cell.length_b   1.000
_cell.length_c   1.000
_cell.angle_alpha   90.00
_cell.angle_beta   90.00
_cell.angle_gamma   90.00
#
_symmetry.space_group_name_H-M   'P 1'
#
loop_
_entity.id
_entity.type
_entity.pdbx_description
1 polymer ?
#
loop_
_entity_poly.entity_id
_entity_poly.type
_entity_poly.pdbx_seq_one_letter_code
_entity_poly.pdbx_strand_id
1 'polypeptide(L)'
;MVTTKGVRVSGGHLCEAEAPTEATAETKPETTEENIMNAKTERQIENLKKQTIGVEIEMNHITRERAARLAADHFGTGRYEYTASRNGYSTWSAWDAQGREWKFQKDVSIAGCDAEKCELVTPILKYEDIETLQELVRKLRKAGAISHAGIGAGVHIHIGANGHTPQT
;
A
#
# COMPACT_ATOMS: atom_id res chain seq x y z
N MET A 1 10.61 -44.54 53.92
CA MET A 1 10.58 -46.00 53.72
C MET A 1 10.85 -46.22 52.27
N VAL A 2 12.11 -46.50 51.90
CA VAL A 2 12.67 -47.84 51.64
C VAL A 2 11.97 -48.46 50.40
N THR A 3 12.61 -48.80 49.33
CA THR A 3 13.85 -49.60 49.17
C THR A 3 14.34 -49.53 47.72
N THR A 4 15.65 -49.45 47.64
CA THR A 4 16.51 -49.79 46.51
C THR A 4 16.43 -51.26 46.16
N LYS A 5 16.53 -51.59 44.83
CA LYS A 5 17.19 -52.85 44.39
C LYS A 5 17.86 -52.63 43.05
N GLY A 6 19.16 -52.75 43.09
CA GLY A 6 20.02 -52.82 41.92
C GLY A 6 20.03 -54.25 41.33
N VAL A 7 20.34 -54.29 40.02
CA VAL A 7 20.81 -55.51 39.35
C VAL A 7 22.00 -55.23 38.47
N ARG A 8 22.93 -56.07 38.49
CA ARG A 8 24.29 -56.10 37.99
C ARG A 8 24.46 -56.14 36.50
N VAL A 9 25.62 -55.64 36.15
CA VAL A 9 26.30 -55.59 34.84
C VAL A 9 26.75 -57.00 34.40
N SER A 10 26.77 -57.25 33.14
CA SER A 10 27.81 -58.00 32.46
C SER A 10 27.93 -57.74 31.01
N GLY A 11 29.05 -57.25 30.58
CA GLY A 11 29.90 -57.88 29.58
C GLY A 11 29.69 -57.36 28.14
N GLY A 12 30.52 -56.44 27.76
CA GLY A 12 31.38 -56.49 26.61
C GLY A 12 30.82 -56.52 25.21
N HIS A 13 30.95 -55.42 24.46
CA HIS A 13 31.63 -55.45 23.17
C HIS A 13 31.92 -54.01 22.74
N LEU A 14 33.19 -53.68 22.55
CA LEU A 14 33.64 -52.45 21.92
C LEU A 14 33.29 -52.56 20.42
N CYS A 15 32.33 -51.77 20.00
CA CYS A 15 32.19 -51.41 18.59
C CYS A 15 32.62 -49.96 18.47
N GLU A 16 33.69 -49.71 17.73
CA GLU A 16 34.11 -48.40 17.28
C GLU A 16 32.95 -47.72 16.55
N ALA A 17 32.49 -46.61 17.10
CA ALA A 17 31.55 -45.73 16.40
C ALA A 17 32.34 -44.88 15.43
N GLU A 18 32.19 -45.17 14.15
CA GLU A 18 32.56 -44.26 13.07
C GLU A 18 31.81 -42.94 13.26
N ALA A 19 32.57 -41.83 13.23
CA ALA A 19 32.03 -40.48 13.26
C ALA A 19 31.14 -40.25 12.04
N PRO A 20 29.99 -39.57 12.18
CA PRO A 20 29.22 -39.17 11.02
C PRO A 20 30.02 -38.15 10.25
N THR A 21 30.37 -38.48 9.00
CA THR A 21 30.85 -37.55 7.99
C THR A 21 29.84 -36.42 7.86
N GLU A 22 30.26 -35.20 8.21
CA GLU A 22 29.54 -33.97 7.86
C GLU A 22 29.30 -33.95 6.37
N ALA A 23 28.03 -34.10 5.98
CA ALA A 23 27.57 -33.78 4.64
C ALA A 23 27.70 -32.29 4.47
N THR A 24 28.80 -31.83 3.90
CA THR A 24 28.90 -30.49 3.36
C THR A 24 27.78 -30.34 2.33
N ALA A 25 26.73 -29.54 2.65
CA ALA A 25 25.74 -29.13 1.70
C ALA A 25 26.48 -28.33 0.62
N GLU A 26 26.71 -28.95 -0.53
CA GLU A 26 27.13 -28.23 -1.74
C GLU A 26 26.02 -27.23 -2.09
N THR A 27 26.24 -25.97 -1.71
CA THR A 27 25.51 -24.84 -2.26
C THR A 27 25.80 -24.80 -3.76
N LYS A 28 24.85 -25.22 -4.55
CA LYS A 28 24.89 -25.07 -6.00
C LYS A 28 25.23 -23.61 -6.32
N PRO A 29 26.29 -23.33 -7.12
CA PRO A 29 26.56 -21.95 -7.51
C PRO A 29 25.35 -21.45 -8.31
N GLU A 30 24.71 -20.37 -7.85
CA GLU A 30 23.71 -19.65 -8.63
C GLU A 30 24.33 -19.32 -10.00
N THR A 31 23.67 -19.72 -11.07
CA THR A 31 24.17 -19.50 -12.42
C THR A 31 24.25 -17.99 -12.69
N THR A 32 25.25 -17.57 -13.43
CA THR A 32 25.50 -16.16 -13.79
C THR A 32 24.26 -15.50 -14.42
N GLU A 33 23.42 -16.27 -15.10
CA GLU A 33 22.16 -15.83 -15.71
C GLU A 33 21.08 -15.50 -14.67
N GLU A 34 20.96 -16.29 -13.61
CA GLU A 34 20.03 -16.06 -12.50
C GLU A 34 20.38 -14.77 -11.75
N ASN A 35 21.65 -14.53 -11.49
CA ASN A 35 22.13 -13.29 -10.85
C ASN A 35 21.89 -12.05 -11.73
N ILE A 36 22.07 -12.16 -13.05
CA ILE A 36 21.80 -11.06 -14.00
C ILE A 36 20.30 -10.77 -14.05
N MET A 37 19.45 -11.80 -14.04
CA MET A 37 18.00 -11.66 -14.06
C MET A 37 17.51 -10.97 -12.77
N ASN A 38 18.03 -11.37 -11.61
CA ASN A 38 17.70 -10.76 -10.33
C ASN A 38 18.11 -9.28 -10.27
N ALA A 39 19.32 -8.94 -10.69
CA ALA A 39 19.79 -7.56 -10.72
C ALA A 39 18.98 -6.67 -11.69
N LYS A 40 18.52 -7.22 -12.82
CA LYS A 40 17.63 -6.51 -13.75
C LYS A 40 16.28 -6.25 -13.12
N THR A 41 15.71 -7.24 -12.47
CA THR A 41 14.41 -7.14 -11.79
C THR A 41 14.45 -6.13 -10.64
N GLU A 42 15.46 -6.16 -9.81
CA GLU A 42 15.68 -5.18 -8.74
C GLU A 42 15.75 -3.75 -9.26
N ARG A 43 16.50 -3.53 -10.35
CA ARG A 43 16.58 -2.22 -11.00
C ARG A 43 15.23 -1.76 -11.56
N GLN A 44 14.42 -2.66 -12.10
CA GLN A 44 13.07 -2.35 -12.58
C GLN A 44 12.17 -1.95 -11.43
N ILE A 45 12.20 -2.67 -10.30
CA ILE A 45 11.44 -2.35 -9.08
C ILE A 45 11.84 -0.97 -8.55
N GLU A 46 13.13 -0.68 -8.45
CA GLU A 46 13.61 0.63 -8.00
C GLU A 46 13.19 1.76 -8.94
N ASN A 47 13.15 1.52 -10.25
CA ASN A 47 12.66 2.51 -11.20
C ASN A 47 11.13 2.73 -11.08
N LEU A 48 10.36 1.67 -10.83
CA LEU A 48 8.92 1.78 -10.55
C LEU A 48 8.67 2.63 -9.30
N LYS A 49 9.42 2.43 -8.23
CA LYS A 49 9.29 3.20 -6.99
C LYS A 49 9.60 4.70 -7.15
N LYS A 50 10.37 5.06 -8.19
CA LYS A 50 10.68 6.47 -8.49
C LYS A 50 9.59 7.18 -9.28
N GLN A 51 8.61 6.46 -9.82
CA GLN A 51 7.52 7.06 -10.57
C GLN A 51 6.62 7.85 -9.64
N THR A 52 6.08 8.95 -10.17
CA THR A 52 5.04 9.72 -9.50
C THR A 52 3.68 9.30 -10.01
N ILE A 53 2.67 9.35 -9.15
CA ILE A 53 1.30 9.02 -9.49
C ILE A 53 0.34 10.11 -9.00
N GLY A 54 -0.78 10.26 -9.69
CA GLY A 54 -1.98 10.94 -9.21
C GLY A 54 -3.11 9.93 -9.17
N VAL A 55 -3.98 10.03 -8.18
CA VAL A 55 -5.11 9.10 -8.04
C VAL A 55 -6.39 9.90 -7.83
N GLU A 56 -7.42 9.56 -8.59
CA GLU A 56 -8.77 10.04 -8.40
C GLU A 56 -9.66 8.87 -8.00
N ILE A 57 -10.47 9.06 -6.95
CA ILE A 57 -11.37 8.02 -6.43
C ILE A 57 -12.75 8.60 -6.29
N GLU A 58 -13.66 8.12 -7.12
CA GLU A 58 -15.06 8.50 -7.11
C GLU A 58 -15.85 7.69 -6.08
N MET A 59 -16.72 8.38 -5.33
CA MET A 59 -17.51 7.77 -4.28
C MET A 59 -18.80 8.54 -4.01
N ASN A 60 -19.78 7.91 -3.37
CA ASN A 60 -20.95 8.57 -2.82
C ASN A 60 -21.18 8.18 -1.35
N HIS A 61 -22.33 8.57 -0.76
CA HIS A 61 -22.71 8.35 0.63
C HIS A 61 -21.79 9.04 1.65
N ILE A 62 -20.98 10.00 1.20
CA ILE A 62 -20.18 10.85 2.07
C ILE A 62 -20.18 12.28 1.51
N THR A 63 -20.37 13.28 2.35
CA THR A 63 -20.24 14.67 1.91
C THR A 63 -18.77 15.03 1.74
N ARG A 64 -18.47 15.90 0.79
CA ARG A 64 -17.11 16.41 0.51
C ARG A 64 -16.46 17.03 1.75
N GLU A 65 -17.24 17.80 2.54
CA GLU A 65 -16.77 18.37 3.82
C GLU A 65 -16.36 17.28 4.81
N ARG A 66 -17.24 16.27 5.00
CA ARG A 66 -16.95 15.17 5.92
C ARG A 66 -15.71 14.38 5.49
N ALA A 67 -15.56 14.16 4.20
CA ALA A 67 -14.40 13.47 3.63
C ALA A 67 -13.10 14.28 3.84
N ALA A 68 -13.13 15.59 3.57
CA ALA A 68 -11.99 16.48 3.78
C ALA A 68 -11.59 16.58 5.27
N ARG A 69 -12.56 16.70 6.18
CA ARG A 69 -12.29 16.71 7.62
C ARG A 69 -11.63 15.39 8.06
N LEU A 70 -12.16 14.26 7.62
CA LEU A 70 -11.63 12.95 7.96
C LEU A 70 -10.20 12.77 7.42
N ALA A 71 -9.89 13.32 6.24
CA ALA A 71 -8.54 13.34 5.68
C ALA A 71 -7.60 14.21 6.52
N ALA A 72 -8.02 15.41 6.91
CA ALA A 72 -7.23 16.30 7.77
C ALA A 72 -6.91 15.66 9.12
N ASP A 73 -7.87 14.95 9.71
CA ASP A 73 -7.69 14.17 10.95
C ASP A 73 -6.72 13.00 10.71
N HIS A 74 -6.82 12.34 9.55
CA HIS A 74 -5.92 11.25 9.18
C HIS A 74 -4.47 11.73 9.04
N PHE A 75 -4.26 12.89 8.45
CA PHE A 75 -2.93 13.49 8.29
C PHE A 75 -2.39 14.12 9.57
N GLY A 76 -3.22 14.22 10.62
CA GLY A 76 -2.86 14.84 11.90
C GLY A 76 -2.73 16.36 11.84
N THR A 77 -3.17 17.01 10.75
CA THR A 77 -3.08 18.46 10.58
C THR A 77 -4.32 19.19 11.07
N GLY A 78 -5.47 18.53 11.06
CA GLY A 78 -6.78 19.15 11.36
C GLY A 78 -7.14 20.26 10.36
N ARG A 79 -6.35 20.47 9.30
CA ARG A 79 -6.55 21.56 8.36
C ARG A 79 -7.39 21.11 7.18
N TYR A 80 -8.61 21.62 7.09
CA TYR A 80 -9.48 21.48 5.93
C TYR A 80 -10.31 22.75 5.76
N GLU A 81 -10.68 23.07 4.52
CA GLU A 81 -11.50 24.25 4.22
C GLU A 81 -12.25 24.10 2.89
N TYR A 82 -13.28 24.91 2.71
CA TYR A 82 -14.00 25.04 1.45
C TYR A 82 -13.19 25.91 0.51
N THR A 83 -12.66 25.35 -0.55
CA THR A 83 -11.78 26.06 -1.50
C THR A 83 -12.52 26.56 -2.74
N ALA A 84 -13.81 26.31 -2.85
CA ALA A 84 -14.72 26.73 -3.92
C ALA A 84 -14.05 26.88 -5.29
N SER A 85 -14.07 25.84 -6.11
CA SER A 85 -13.50 25.96 -7.44
C SER A 85 -14.30 26.95 -8.29
N ARG A 86 -13.62 27.75 -9.09
CA ARG A 86 -14.21 28.63 -10.11
C ARG A 86 -15.08 27.86 -11.12
N ASN A 87 -14.97 26.55 -11.15
CA ASN A 87 -15.63 25.64 -12.09
C ASN A 87 -16.90 24.99 -11.52
N GLY A 88 -17.39 25.38 -10.34
CA GLY A 88 -18.64 24.85 -9.76
C GLY A 88 -18.54 23.46 -9.13
N TYR A 89 -17.34 22.92 -8.92
CA TYR A 89 -17.13 21.59 -8.33
C TYR A 89 -17.37 21.52 -6.81
N SER A 90 -17.68 22.63 -6.15
CA SER A 90 -17.96 22.68 -4.71
C SER A 90 -16.90 21.92 -3.88
N THR A 91 -15.63 22.28 -4.08
CA THR A 91 -14.47 21.59 -3.56
C THR A 91 -14.22 21.89 -2.09
N TRP A 92 -13.97 20.86 -1.31
CA TRP A 92 -13.36 20.93 0.00
C TRP A 92 -11.94 20.35 -0.09
N SER A 93 -10.99 21.00 0.55
CA SER A 93 -9.59 20.57 0.54
C SER A 93 -9.12 20.25 1.95
N ALA A 94 -8.22 19.27 2.04
CA ALA A 94 -7.44 18.96 3.25
C ALA A 94 -5.96 19.01 2.91
N TRP A 95 -5.13 19.33 3.89
CA TRP A 95 -3.67 19.39 3.71
C TRP A 95 -2.98 18.35 4.57
N ASP A 96 -2.03 17.65 3.97
CA ASP A 96 -1.18 16.72 4.70
C ASP A 96 -0.03 17.44 5.46
N ALA A 97 0.78 16.67 6.17
CA ALA A 97 1.90 17.21 6.95
C ALA A 97 3.00 17.84 6.08
N GLN A 98 3.06 17.52 4.80
CA GLN A 98 3.96 18.13 3.82
C GLN A 98 3.37 19.41 3.18
N GLY A 99 2.14 19.77 3.57
CA GLY A 99 1.42 20.92 3.02
C GLY A 99 0.84 20.69 1.62
N ARG A 100 0.76 19.44 1.15
CA ARG A 100 0.17 19.08 -0.14
C ARG A 100 -1.35 19.08 -0.01
N GLU A 101 -2.05 19.60 -1.02
CA GLU A 101 -3.50 19.72 -1.04
C GLU A 101 -4.15 18.43 -1.59
N TRP A 102 -5.09 17.88 -0.82
CA TRP A 102 -5.96 16.76 -1.17
C TRP A 102 -7.36 17.32 -1.37
N LYS A 103 -7.95 17.13 -2.55
CA LYS A 103 -9.24 17.73 -2.91
C LYS A 103 -10.35 16.70 -2.84
N PHE A 104 -11.50 17.16 -2.36
CA PHE A 104 -12.76 16.43 -2.37
C PHE A 104 -13.75 17.27 -3.13
N GLN A 105 -14.02 16.90 -4.37
CA GLN A 105 -14.81 17.71 -5.30
C GLN A 105 -16.06 16.97 -5.76
N LYS A 106 -17.01 17.71 -6.35
CA LYS A 106 -18.20 17.14 -6.94
C LYS A 106 -17.85 16.59 -8.32
N ASP A 107 -18.21 15.35 -8.58
CA ASP A 107 -18.29 14.82 -9.93
C ASP A 107 -19.75 14.52 -10.30
N VAL A 108 -20.18 15.02 -11.45
CA VAL A 108 -21.56 14.89 -11.94
C VAL A 108 -21.87 13.49 -12.47
N SER A 109 -20.86 12.73 -12.88
CA SER A 109 -20.99 11.37 -13.39
C SER A 109 -21.45 10.37 -12.33
N ILE A 110 -21.12 10.64 -11.04
CA ILE A 110 -21.47 9.79 -9.92
C ILE A 110 -22.99 9.85 -9.67
N ALA A 111 -23.64 8.69 -9.55
CA ALA A 111 -25.06 8.63 -9.23
C ALA A 111 -25.33 8.99 -7.76
N GLY A 112 -26.53 9.51 -7.47
CA GLY A 112 -26.97 9.81 -6.12
C GLY A 112 -27.22 11.29 -5.87
N CYS A 113 -27.34 11.66 -4.58
CA CYS A 113 -27.59 13.03 -4.16
C CYS A 113 -26.34 13.91 -4.41
N ASP A 114 -26.52 15.08 -4.97
CA ASP A 114 -25.46 16.05 -5.27
C ASP A 114 -24.59 16.43 -4.06
N ALA A 115 -25.16 16.41 -2.87
CA ALA A 115 -24.44 16.70 -1.65
C ALA A 115 -23.44 15.60 -1.28
N GLU A 116 -23.67 14.36 -1.72
CA GLU A 116 -22.91 13.17 -1.39
C GLU A 116 -22.05 12.64 -2.55
N LYS A 117 -22.12 13.26 -3.73
CA LYS A 117 -21.19 12.97 -4.82
C LYS A 117 -19.83 13.54 -4.46
N CYS A 118 -18.83 12.68 -4.36
CA CYS A 118 -17.51 13.05 -3.90
C CYS A 118 -16.44 12.31 -4.70
N GLU A 119 -15.53 13.07 -5.27
CA GLU A 119 -14.31 12.58 -5.88
C GLU A 119 -13.13 13.03 -5.04
N LEU A 120 -12.33 12.09 -4.57
CA LEU A 120 -11.03 12.37 -3.97
C LEU A 120 -10.01 12.53 -5.10
N VAL A 121 -9.36 13.70 -5.17
CA VAL A 121 -8.23 13.97 -6.07
C VAL A 121 -6.99 14.17 -5.22
N THR A 122 -5.99 13.29 -5.40
CA THR A 122 -4.74 13.37 -4.64
C THR A 122 -3.79 14.41 -5.21
N PRO A 123 -2.87 14.96 -4.43
CA PRO A 123 -1.67 15.60 -4.97
C PRO A 123 -0.82 14.58 -5.73
N ILE A 124 0.30 15.04 -6.30
CA ILE A 124 1.31 14.12 -6.85
C ILE A 124 1.88 13.29 -5.70
N LEU A 125 1.76 11.98 -5.83
CA LEU A 125 2.20 10.99 -4.85
C LEU A 125 3.44 10.24 -5.35
N LYS A 126 4.19 9.69 -4.40
CA LYS A 126 5.29 8.77 -4.62
C LYS A 126 4.93 7.39 -4.06
N TYR A 127 5.77 6.40 -4.29
CA TYR A 127 5.59 5.04 -3.78
C TYR A 127 5.39 4.99 -2.26
N GLU A 128 6.13 5.82 -1.51
CA GLU A 128 6.04 5.94 -0.05
C GLU A 128 4.70 6.47 0.46
N ASP A 129 3.93 7.17 -0.39
CA ASP A 129 2.63 7.73 -0.03
C ASP A 129 1.48 6.71 -0.19
N ILE A 130 1.71 5.57 -0.84
CA ILE A 130 0.66 4.60 -1.20
C ILE A 130 -0.05 4.08 0.05
N GLU A 131 0.68 3.76 1.11
CA GLU A 131 0.07 3.27 2.35
C GLU A 131 -0.81 4.32 3.01
N THR A 132 -0.36 5.58 3.05
CA THR A 132 -1.16 6.71 3.56
C THR A 132 -2.47 6.85 2.77
N LEU A 133 -2.42 6.77 1.44
CA LEU A 133 -3.63 6.79 0.61
C LEU A 133 -4.55 5.60 0.93
N GLN A 134 -4.01 4.38 1.02
CA GLN A 134 -4.80 3.18 1.31
C GLN A 134 -5.49 3.27 2.67
N GLU A 135 -4.79 3.76 3.69
CA GLU A 135 -5.37 3.95 5.01
C GLU A 135 -6.47 5.01 5.01
N LEU A 136 -6.29 6.12 4.30
CA LEU A 136 -7.32 7.13 4.13
C LEU A 136 -8.56 6.52 3.47
N VAL A 137 -8.40 5.76 2.38
CA VAL A 137 -9.52 5.09 1.68
C VAL A 137 -10.25 4.13 2.60
N ARG A 138 -9.55 3.34 3.43
CA ARG A 138 -10.18 2.46 4.43
C ARG A 138 -10.99 3.26 5.44
N LYS A 139 -10.51 4.43 5.89
CA LYS A 139 -11.23 5.31 6.80
C LYS A 139 -12.47 5.92 6.15
N LEU A 140 -12.37 6.39 4.90
CA LEU A 140 -13.52 6.90 4.13
C LEU A 140 -14.60 5.82 3.97
N ARG A 141 -14.21 4.60 3.59
CA ARG A 141 -15.13 3.45 3.49
C ARG A 141 -15.79 3.13 4.83
N LYS A 142 -15.03 3.13 5.92
CA LYS A 142 -15.56 2.91 7.27
C LYS A 142 -16.53 4.01 7.69
N ALA A 143 -16.36 5.23 7.18
CA ALA A 143 -17.28 6.35 7.41
C ALA A 143 -18.56 6.31 6.54
N GLY A 144 -18.69 5.31 5.67
CA GLY A 144 -19.87 5.06 4.86
C GLY A 144 -19.70 5.33 3.36
N ALA A 145 -18.53 5.81 2.91
CA ALA A 145 -18.28 6.03 1.49
C ALA A 145 -18.39 4.72 0.69
N ILE A 146 -19.03 4.79 -0.46
CA ILE A 146 -19.23 3.67 -1.38
C ILE A 146 -18.67 4.06 -2.75
N SER A 147 -17.89 3.16 -3.36
CA SER A 147 -17.36 3.28 -4.72
C SER A 147 -17.54 1.94 -5.43
N HIS A 148 -18.35 1.92 -6.48
CA HIS A 148 -18.52 0.77 -7.36
C HIS A 148 -19.15 1.18 -8.69
N ALA A 149 -18.99 0.36 -9.72
CA ALA A 149 -19.48 0.62 -11.07
C ALA A 149 -20.99 0.89 -11.17
N GLY A 150 -21.81 0.28 -10.29
CA GLY A 150 -23.26 0.46 -10.29
C GLY A 150 -23.75 1.87 -9.93
N ILE A 151 -22.88 2.71 -9.37
CA ILE A 151 -23.14 4.14 -9.14
C ILE A 151 -22.37 5.04 -10.09
N GLY A 152 -21.73 4.49 -11.14
CA GLY A 152 -20.87 5.22 -12.05
C GLY A 152 -19.54 5.65 -11.45
N ALA A 153 -19.13 5.06 -10.31
CA ALA A 153 -17.88 5.41 -9.65
C ALA A 153 -16.74 4.48 -10.06
N GLY A 154 -15.56 5.06 -10.25
CA GLY A 154 -14.32 4.39 -10.62
C GLY A 154 -13.09 4.89 -9.86
N VAL A 155 -11.95 4.38 -10.26
CA VAL A 155 -10.64 4.83 -9.81
C VAL A 155 -9.79 5.14 -11.04
N HIS A 156 -9.26 6.36 -11.10
CA HIS A 156 -8.35 6.80 -12.16
C HIS A 156 -6.94 6.90 -11.58
N ILE A 157 -5.97 6.34 -12.29
CA ILE A 157 -4.55 6.38 -11.90
C ILE A 157 -3.76 7.04 -13.02
N HIS A 158 -3.17 8.19 -12.72
CA HIS A 158 -2.28 8.93 -13.59
C HIS A 158 -0.84 8.58 -13.25
N ILE A 159 -0.05 8.21 -14.24
CA ILE A 159 1.38 7.90 -14.05
C ILE A 159 2.19 9.04 -14.65
N GLY A 160 3.16 9.54 -13.88
CA GLY A 160 4.05 10.59 -14.35
C GLY A 160 4.90 10.13 -15.54
N ALA A 161 4.89 10.89 -16.62
CA ALA A 161 5.60 10.55 -17.86
C ALA A 161 7.12 10.79 -17.80
N ASN A 162 7.67 11.18 -16.67
CA ASN A 162 9.09 11.48 -16.53
C ASN A 162 9.96 10.24 -16.86
N GLY A 163 10.81 10.36 -17.87
CA GLY A 163 11.70 9.28 -18.32
C GLY A 163 11.06 8.27 -19.26
N HIS A 164 9.78 8.41 -19.60
CA HIS A 164 9.15 7.63 -20.65
C HIS A 164 9.39 8.26 -22.02
N THR A 165 9.67 7.42 -23.00
CA THR A 165 9.77 7.78 -24.42
C THR A 165 8.66 7.07 -25.19
N PRO A 166 8.33 7.47 -26.44
CA PRO A 166 7.35 6.75 -27.27
C PRO A 166 7.67 5.27 -27.49
N GLN A 167 8.90 4.83 -27.18
CA GLN A 167 9.36 3.46 -27.32
C GLN A 167 9.37 2.67 -25.99
N THR A 168 9.02 3.28 -24.87
CA THR A 168 9.02 2.64 -23.53
C THR A 168 7.65 2.45 -22.96
#